data_85b42034b110899c88eae1c35b9d7dc5
#
_entry.id   85b42034b110899c88eae1c35b9d7dc5
#
_cell.length_a   1.000
_cell.length_b   1.000
_cell.length_c   1.000
_cell.angle_alpha   90.00
_cell.angle_beta   90.00
_cell.angle_gamma   90.00
#
_symmetry.space_group_name_H-M   'P 1'
#
loop_
_entity.id
_entity.type
_entity.pdbx_description
1 polymer ?
#
loop_
_entity_poly.entity_id
_entity_poly.type
_entity_poly.pdbx_seq_one_letter_code
_entity_poly.pdbx_strand_id
1 'polypeptide(L)'
;MIRVAIDGPAGVGKSSTSKALAKYFGYAYLDTGAMYRACAWWCLKQDIDLDAETVDERVITEAVGEFFTGDHFDISVDPDNPRVFADDEDISEAIRSSEVSSHVSKVSNVIPVRNVLIAAQRAYIAREASADSFSGGLGIVAEGRDITTVVSPDAEGRVLLTAREEVRQARRTGQAV
;
A
#
# COMPACT_ATOMS: atom_id res chain seq x y z
N MET A 1 21.30 2.04 -3.59
CA MET A 1 19.92 1.52 -3.78
C MET A 1 19.14 2.49 -4.64
N ILE A 2 18.48 2.03 -5.69
CA ILE A 2 17.61 2.84 -6.56
C ILE A 2 16.17 2.78 -6.04
N ARG A 3 15.51 3.93 -5.92
CA ARG A 3 14.10 4.04 -5.54
C ARG A 3 13.29 4.53 -6.74
N VAL A 4 12.25 3.79 -7.09
CA VAL A 4 11.31 4.19 -8.14
C VAL A 4 9.94 4.38 -7.52
N ALA A 5 9.43 5.60 -7.58
CA ALA A 5 8.12 5.99 -7.08
C ALA A 5 7.13 6.09 -8.24
N ILE A 6 6.01 5.37 -8.17
CA ILE A 6 4.98 5.35 -9.21
C ILE A 6 3.64 5.74 -8.61
N ASP A 7 3.12 6.89 -9.03
CA ASP A 7 1.81 7.38 -8.64
C ASP A 7 0.80 7.33 -9.80
N GLY A 8 -0.46 7.43 -9.46
CA GLY A 8 -1.55 7.51 -10.43
C GLY A 8 -2.90 7.06 -9.86
N PRO A 9 -4.01 7.41 -10.51
CA PRO A 9 -5.33 7.02 -10.06
C PRO A 9 -5.59 5.50 -10.17
N ALA A 10 -6.69 5.01 -9.61
CA ALA A 10 -7.07 3.61 -9.73
C ALA A 10 -7.36 3.23 -11.20
N GLY A 11 -7.01 2.00 -11.60
CA GLY A 11 -7.28 1.47 -12.94
C GLY A 11 -6.30 1.92 -14.03
N VAL A 12 -5.23 2.68 -13.71
CA VAL A 12 -4.23 3.10 -14.73
C VAL A 12 -3.21 2.01 -15.07
N GLY A 13 -3.13 0.94 -14.30
CA GLY A 13 -2.15 -0.13 -14.50
C GLY A 13 -0.87 0.01 -13.66
N LYS A 14 -0.91 0.77 -12.55
CA LYS A 14 0.26 0.93 -11.66
C LYS A 14 0.86 -0.40 -11.23
N SER A 15 0.06 -1.29 -10.64
CA SER A 15 0.56 -2.55 -10.08
C SER A 15 1.19 -3.45 -11.14
N SER A 16 0.60 -3.52 -12.33
CA SER A 16 1.18 -4.29 -13.45
C SER A 16 2.52 -3.71 -13.90
N THR A 17 2.58 -2.38 -14.06
CA THR A 17 3.79 -1.66 -14.48
C THR A 17 4.87 -1.76 -13.40
N SER A 18 4.52 -1.51 -12.13
CA SER A 18 5.47 -1.53 -11.02
C SER A 18 6.07 -2.91 -10.81
N LYS A 19 5.24 -3.97 -10.85
CA LYS A 19 5.73 -5.35 -10.76
C LYS A 19 6.63 -5.73 -11.93
N ALA A 20 6.24 -5.38 -13.16
CA ALA A 20 7.06 -5.67 -14.35
C ALA A 20 8.42 -4.95 -14.25
N LEU A 21 8.44 -3.70 -13.80
CA LEU A 21 9.67 -2.93 -13.62
C LEU A 21 10.55 -3.53 -12.53
N ALA A 22 9.96 -3.89 -11.38
CA ALA A 22 10.68 -4.52 -10.28
C ALA A 22 11.33 -5.83 -10.72
N LYS A 23 10.58 -6.70 -11.39
CA LYS A 23 11.10 -7.96 -11.96
C LYS A 23 12.24 -7.74 -12.93
N TYR A 24 12.10 -6.77 -13.84
CA TYR A 24 13.11 -6.50 -14.88
C TYR A 24 14.46 -6.09 -14.30
N PHE A 25 14.47 -5.31 -13.21
CA PHE A 25 15.68 -4.82 -12.57
C PHE A 25 16.15 -5.65 -11.36
N GLY A 26 15.38 -6.66 -10.94
CA GLY A 26 15.66 -7.40 -9.70
C GLY A 26 15.42 -6.56 -8.45
N TYR A 27 14.48 -5.62 -8.50
CA TYR A 27 14.12 -4.74 -7.39
C TYR A 27 12.98 -5.34 -6.56
N ALA A 28 12.90 -4.92 -5.32
CA ALA A 28 11.71 -5.12 -4.48
C ALA A 28 10.51 -4.35 -5.03
N TYR A 29 9.31 -4.75 -4.62
CA TYR A 29 8.04 -4.12 -4.99
C TYR A 29 7.21 -3.84 -3.74
N LEU A 30 6.71 -2.62 -3.58
CA LEU A 30 5.85 -2.22 -2.47
C LEU A 30 4.52 -1.66 -2.97
N ASP A 31 3.41 -2.35 -2.65
CA ASP A 31 2.03 -1.89 -2.86
C ASP A 31 1.55 -1.11 -1.63
N THR A 32 1.70 0.21 -1.64
CA THR A 32 1.22 1.03 -0.51
C THR A 32 -0.31 1.08 -0.44
N GLY A 33 -1.00 0.89 -1.56
CA GLY A 33 -2.45 0.77 -1.57
C GLY A 33 -2.94 -0.45 -0.79
N ALA A 34 -2.20 -1.56 -0.83
CA ALA A 34 -2.49 -2.74 -0.01
C ALA A 34 -2.32 -2.45 1.49
N MET A 35 -1.35 -1.62 1.88
CA MET A 35 -1.17 -1.20 3.27
C MET A 35 -2.38 -0.40 3.79
N TYR A 36 -2.92 0.54 3.02
CA TYR A 36 -4.16 1.26 3.37
C TYR A 36 -5.38 0.34 3.47
N ARG A 37 -5.47 -0.67 2.61
CA ARG A 37 -6.53 -1.68 2.66
C ARG A 37 -6.40 -2.56 3.91
N ALA A 38 -5.17 -2.94 4.26
CA ALA A 38 -4.91 -3.70 5.48
C ALA A 38 -5.32 -2.93 6.74
N CYS A 39 -5.11 -1.60 6.78
CA CYS A 39 -5.60 -0.75 7.88
C CYS A 39 -7.13 -0.79 7.99
N ALA A 40 -7.85 -0.67 6.87
CA ALA A 40 -9.31 -0.72 6.90
C ALA A 40 -9.80 -2.11 7.34
N TRP A 41 -9.19 -3.18 6.83
CA TRP A 41 -9.48 -4.55 7.26
C TRP A 41 -9.22 -4.74 8.76
N TRP A 42 -8.08 -4.25 9.26
CA TRP A 42 -7.73 -4.35 10.68
C TRP A 42 -8.74 -3.62 11.58
N CYS A 43 -9.12 -2.39 11.22
CA CYS A 43 -10.15 -1.64 11.95
C CYS A 43 -11.48 -2.40 12.02
N LEU A 44 -11.92 -2.99 10.90
CA LEU A 44 -13.13 -3.81 10.85
C LEU A 44 -12.99 -5.07 11.72
N LYS A 45 -11.81 -5.70 11.72
CA LYS A 45 -11.51 -6.88 12.56
C LYS A 45 -11.50 -6.56 14.05
N GLN A 46 -11.21 -5.32 14.43
CA GLN A 46 -11.26 -4.81 15.81
C GLN A 46 -12.67 -4.30 16.18
N ASP A 47 -13.69 -4.62 15.39
CA ASP A 47 -15.09 -4.17 15.59
C ASP A 47 -15.24 -2.64 15.67
N ILE A 48 -14.35 -1.89 15.02
CA ILE A 48 -14.47 -0.44 14.92
C ILE A 48 -15.55 -0.12 13.87
N ASP A 49 -16.63 0.51 14.31
CA ASP A 49 -17.72 0.94 13.43
C ASP A 49 -17.30 2.13 12.57
N LEU A 50 -16.77 1.80 11.38
CA LEU A 50 -16.36 2.79 10.39
C LEU A 50 -17.56 3.46 9.68
N ASP A 51 -18.79 2.97 9.87
CA ASP A 51 -20.03 3.55 9.30
C ASP A 51 -20.74 4.51 10.25
N ALA A 52 -20.30 4.61 11.51
CA ALA A 52 -20.84 5.55 12.47
C ALA A 52 -20.82 6.99 11.92
N GLU A 53 -21.86 7.79 12.25
CA GLU A 53 -21.95 9.22 11.86
C GLU A 53 -20.70 10.02 12.31
N THR A 54 -20.15 9.65 13.46
CA THR A 54 -18.91 10.22 14.00
C THR A 54 -18.01 9.10 14.45
N VAL A 55 -17.00 8.74 13.62
CA VAL A 55 -15.97 7.81 14.02
C VAL A 55 -14.89 8.57 14.80
N ASP A 56 -14.51 8.08 15.99
CA ASP A 56 -13.42 8.69 16.76
C ASP A 56 -12.09 8.39 16.06
N GLU A 57 -11.51 9.43 15.46
CA GLU A 57 -10.23 9.33 14.75
C GLU A 57 -9.09 8.84 15.66
N ARG A 58 -9.17 9.02 16.98
CA ARG A 58 -8.19 8.51 17.93
C ARG A 58 -8.23 7.01 18.00
N VAL A 59 -9.43 6.40 18.05
CA VAL A 59 -9.61 4.95 18.08
C VAL A 59 -9.02 4.32 16.82
N ILE A 60 -9.29 4.91 15.64
CA ILE A 60 -8.71 4.43 14.39
C ILE A 60 -7.18 4.57 14.42
N THR A 61 -6.67 5.70 14.90
CA THR A 61 -5.23 5.98 14.94
C THR A 61 -4.49 5.02 15.87
N GLU A 62 -5.05 4.74 17.04
CA GLU A 62 -4.50 3.79 18.01
C GLU A 62 -4.47 2.37 17.44
N ALA A 63 -5.58 1.91 16.87
CA ALA A 63 -5.67 0.58 16.26
C ALA A 63 -4.67 0.40 15.10
N VAL A 64 -4.55 1.40 14.21
CA VAL A 64 -3.59 1.37 13.10
C VAL A 64 -2.15 1.50 13.62
N GLY A 65 -1.92 2.32 14.64
CA GLY A 65 -0.61 2.44 15.29
C GLY A 65 -0.14 1.10 15.84
N GLU A 66 -0.98 0.41 16.59
CA GLU A 66 -0.71 -0.93 17.13
C GLU A 66 -0.44 -1.95 16.02
N PHE A 67 -1.23 -1.93 14.95
CA PHE A 67 -1.07 -2.84 13.82
C PHE A 67 0.33 -2.78 13.20
N PHE A 68 0.91 -1.58 13.06
CA PHE A 68 2.23 -1.41 12.44
C PHE A 68 3.40 -1.47 13.43
N THR A 69 3.19 -1.18 14.70
CA THR A 69 4.27 -1.16 15.71
C THR A 69 4.30 -2.41 16.60
N GLY A 70 3.19 -3.17 16.64
CA GLY A 70 3.03 -4.38 17.46
C GLY A 70 3.41 -5.68 16.76
N ASP A 71 4.16 -5.61 15.66
CA ASP A 71 4.54 -6.77 14.82
C ASP A 71 3.33 -7.57 14.25
N HIS A 72 2.15 -6.93 14.17
CA HIS A 72 0.95 -7.55 13.62
C HIS A 72 0.87 -7.49 12.10
N PHE A 73 1.65 -6.63 11.45
CA PHE A 73 1.59 -6.39 10.01
C PHE A 73 2.88 -6.80 9.31
N ASP A 74 2.75 -7.54 8.22
CA ASP A 74 3.84 -7.73 7.25
C ASP A 74 3.33 -7.68 5.81
N ILE A 75 4.21 -7.29 4.88
CA ILE A 75 3.94 -7.27 3.46
C ILE A 75 5.15 -7.79 2.68
N SER A 76 4.89 -8.77 1.81
CA SER A 76 5.92 -9.26 0.89
C SER A 76 6.30 -8.19 -0.12
N VAL A 77 7.58 -8.01 -0.31
CA VAL A 77 8.15 -7.13 -1.33
C VAL A 77 8.57 -7.88 -2.59
N ASP A 78 8.25 -9.17 -2.68
CA ASP A 78 8.48 -10.00 -3.86
C ASP A 78 7.46 -9.65 -4.96
N PRO A 79 7.88 -9.12 -6.13
CA PRO A 79 6.97 -8.78 -7.22
C PRO A 79 6.31 -10.00 -7.86
N ASP A 80 6.85 -11.21 -7.67
CA ASP A 80 6.25 -12.46 -8.17
C ASP A 80 5.21 -13.03 -7.23
N ASN A 81 5.33 -12.75 -5.93
CA ASN A 81 4.43 -13.25 -4.90
C ASN A 81 4.05 -12.16 -3.88
N PRO A 82 3.34 -11.10 -4.31
CA PRO A 82 2.91 -10.05 -3.40
C PRO A 82 1.85 -10.59 -2.42
N ARG A 83 2.14 -10.53 -1.13
CA ARG A 83 1.29 -10.99 -0.04
C ARG A 83 1.22 -9.95 1.07
N VAL A 84 0.12 -9.97 1.81
CA VAL A 84 -0.09 -9.14 2.99
C VAL A 84 -0.52 -10.05 4.13
N PHE A 85 0.09 -9.87 5.29
CA PHE A 85 -0.16 -10.68 6.47
C PHE A 85 -0.62 -9.81 7.64
N ALA A 86 -1.49 -10.38 8.46
CA ALA A 86 -1.87 -9.86 9.77
C ALA A 86 -1.83 -11.02 10.78
N ASP A 87 -1.05 -10.92 11.85
CA ASP A 87 -0.86 -12.00 12.84
C ASP A 87 -0.55 -13.36 12.18
N ASP A 88 0.35 -13.37 11.18
CA ASP A 88 0.71 -14.55 10.36
C ASP A 88 -0.42 -15.08 9.45
N GLU A 89 -1.61 -14.50 9.46
CA GLU A 89 -2.70 -14.81 8.54
C GLU A 89 -2.47 -14.10 7.19
N ASP A 90 -2.53 -14.83 6.07
CA ASP A 90 -2.53 -14.23 4.73
C ASP A 90 -3.88 -13.56 4.45
N ILE A 91 -3.89 -12.23 4.48
CA ILE A 91 -5.07 -11.40 4.25
C ILE A 91 -5.14 -10.81 2.83
N SER A 92 -4.28 -11.25 1.92
CA SER A 92 -4.13 -10.68 0.56
C SER A 92 -5.42 -10.60 -0.24
N GLU A 93 -6.30 -11.58 -0.09
CA GLU A 93 -7.62 -11.60 -0.73
C GLU A 93 -8.65 -10.81 0.09
N ALA A 94 -8.64 -10.98 1.42
CA ALA A 94 -9.59 -10.33 2.31
C ALA A 94 -9.55 -8.81 2.20
N ILE A 95 -8.38 -8.21 2.09
CA ILE A 95 -8.21 -6.75 1.92
C ILE A 95 -8.73 -6.21 0.59
N ARG A 96 -9.08 -7.08 -0.36
CA ARG A 96 -9.64 -6.70 -1.68
C ARG A 96 -11.17 -6.84 -1.74
N SER A 97 -11.80 -7.30 -0.67
CA SER A 97 -13.26 -7.40 -0.58
C SER A 97 -13.96 -6.05 -0.84
N SER A 98 -15.22 -6.11 -1.23
CA SER A 98 -16.05 -4.91 -1.42
C SER A 98 -16.24 -4.14 -0.11
N GLU A 99 -16.38 -4.86 0.99
CA GLU A 99 -16.50 -4.30 2.33
C GLU A 99 -15.28 -3.45 2.69
N VAL A 100 -14.08 -4.04 2.65
CA VAL A 100 -12.84 -3.31 2.90
C VAL A 100 -12.69 -2.13 1.94
N SER A 101 -12.97 -2.36 0.64
CA SER A 101 -12.82 -1.32 -0.40
C SER A 101 -13.68 -0.10 -0.15
N SER A 102 -14.89 -0.26 0.43
CA SER A 102 -15.80 0.85 0.75
C SER A 102 -15.32 1.68 1.96
N HIS A 103 -14.49 1.10 2.83
CA HIS A 103 -14.04 1.75 4.07
C HIS A 103 -12.62 2.36 3.98
N VAL A 104 -11.85 2.04 2.94
CA VAL A 104 -10.46 2.54 2.80
C VAL A 104 -10.38 4.07 2.91
N SER A 105 -11.31 4.79 2.26
CA SER A 105 -11.29 6.26 2.30
C SER A 105 -11.56 6.83 3.69
N LYS A 106 -12.37 6.17 4.50
CA LYS A 106 -12.67 6.60 5.88
C LYS A 106 -11.42 6.53 6.76
N VAL A 107 -10.62 5.50 6.60
CA VAL A 107 -9.35 5.32 7.32
C VAL A 107 -8.27 6.22 6.74
N SER A 108 -8.14 6.30 5.41
CA SER A 108 -7.08 7.06 4.75
C SER A 108 -7.26 8.59 4.84
N ASN A 109 -8.44 9.09 5.17
CA ASN A 109 -8.70 10.51 5.38
C ASN A 109 -8.26 10.99 6.78
N VAL A 110 -8.01 10.08 7.72
CA VAL A 110 -7.53 10.41 9.07
C VAL A 110 -6.04 10.75 8.99
N ILE A 111 -5.71 12.03 9.22
CA ILE A 111 -4.34 12.54 9.05
C ILE A 111 -3.31 11.80 9.94
N PRO A 112 -3.56 11.55 11.24
CA PRO A 112 -2.65 10.77 12.07
C PRO A 112 -2.38 9.36 11.51
N VAL A 113 -3.39 8.69 10.98
CA VAL A 113 -3.24 7.37 10.31
C VAL A 113 -2.30 7.46 9.11
N ARG A 114 -2.44 8.50 8.29
CA ARG A 114 -1.52 8.72 7.17
C ARG A 114 -0.07 8.86 7.62
N ASN A 115 0.17 9.55 8.74
CA ASN A 115 1.51 9.70 9.28
C ASN A 115 2.12 8.36 9.71
N VAL A 116 1.34 7.50 10.35
CA VAL A 116 1.77 6.12 10.69
C VAL A 116 2.13 5.34 9.43
N LEU A 117 1.25 5.38 8.42
CA LEU A 117 1.48 4.66 7.16
C LEU A 117 2.68 5.19 6.38
N ILE A 118 2.88 6.51 6.30
CA ILE A 118 4.06 7.11 5.65
C ILE A 118 5.34 6.64 6.35
N ALA A 119 5.36 6.60 7.68
CA ALA A 119 6.51 6.11 8.44
C ALA A 119 6.78 4.63 8.14
N ALA A 120 5.74 3.78 8.14
CA ALA A 120 5.86 2.37 7.82
C ALA A 120 6.36 2.15 6.38
N GLN A 121 5.80 2.85 5.39
CA GLN A 121 6.23 2.79 3.99
C GLN A 121 7.70 3.17 3.82
N ARG A 122 8.14 4.24 4.48
CA ARG A 122 9.55 4.65 4.49
C ARG A 122 10.46 3.61 5.13
N ALA A 123 10.00 2.94 6.19
CA ALA A 123 10.75 1.87 6.83
C ALA A 123 10.95 0.68 5.88
N TYR A 124 9.90 0.25 5.16
CA TYR A 124 10.01 -0.80 4.13
C TYR A 124 10.98 -0.40 3.01
N ILE A 125 10.90 0.84 2.52
CA ILE A 125 11.82 1.35 1.50
C ILE A 125 13.27 1.34 2.03
N ALA A 126 13.50 1.81 3.26
CA ALA A 126 14.83 1.89 3.85
C ALA A 126 15.46 0.50 4.09
N ARG A 127 14.67 -0.51 4.45
CA ARG A 127 15.14 -1.90 4.64
C ARG A 127 15.79 -2.46 3.37
N GLU A 128 15.34 -2.05 2.19
CA GLU A 128 15.90 -2.52 0.91
C GLU A 128 17.30 -2.00 0.59
N ALA A 129 17.84 -1.08 1.39
CA ALA A 129 19.24 -0.67 1.28
C ALA A 129 20.22 -1.73 1.80
N SER A 130 19.76 -2.71 2.57
CA SER A 130 20.62 -3.78 3.10
C SER A 130 20.98 -4.79 2.01
N ALA A 131 22.20 -5.31 2.09
CA ALA A 131 22.64 -6.43 1.25
C ALA A 131 21.86 -7.74 1.54
N ASP A 132 21.27 -7.86 2.73
CA ASP A 132 20.47 -9.01 3.15
C ASP A 132 18.97 -8.83 2.82
N SER A 133 18.59 -7.71 2.18
CA SER A 133 17.21 -7.46 1.75
C SER A 133 16.82 -8.31 0.55
N PHE A 134 15.53 -8.29 0.19
CA PHE A 134 15.02 -9.00 -0.99
C PHE A 134 15.79 -8.64 -2.27
N SER A 135 16.03 -7.35 -2.50
CA SER A 135 16.75 -6.87 -3.68
C SER A 135 18.28 -6.93 -3.54
N GLY A 136 18.83 -7.36 -2.39
CA GLY A 136 20.26 -7.31 -2.12
C GLY A 136 20.84 -5.89 -2.15
N GLY A 137 20.05 -4.88 -1.81
CA GLY A 137 20.44 -3.48 -1.84
C GLY A 137 20.35 -2.82 -3.23
N LEU A 138 19.82 -3.51 -4.25
CA LEU A 138 19.73 -2.97 -5.61
C LEU A 138 18.70 -1.86 -5.71
N GLY A 139 17.45 -2.11 -5.27
CA GLY A 139 16.41 -1.11 -5.38
C GLY A 139 15.02 -1.57 -5.02
N ILE A 140 14.08 -0.62 -5.07
CA ILE A 140 12.66 -0.85 -4.80
C ILE A 140 11.78 -0.01 -5.73
N VAL A 141 10.68 -0.60 -6.18
CA VAL A 141 9.58 0.10 -6.85
C VAL A 141 8.41 0.21 -5.89
N ALA A 142 8.09 1.40 -5.45
CA ALA A 142 6.92 1.68 -4.59
C ALA A 142 5.82 2.34 -5.42
N GLU A 143 4.59 1.82 -5.33
CA GLU A 143 3.43 2.40 -5.99
C GLU A 143 2.40 2.94 -5.01
N GLY A 144 1.69 4.01 -5.41
CA GLY A 144 0.65 4.59 -4.57
C GLY A 144 -0.07 5.77 -5.22
N ARG A 145 -0.31 6.80 -4.40
CA ARG A 145 -0.99 8.04 -4.78
C ARG A 145 -0.16 9.29 -4.47
N ASP A 146 0.75 9.21 -3.54
CA ASP A 146 1.57 10.29 -3.00
C ASP A 146 3.01 9.86 -2.72
N ILE A 147 3.47 8.80 -3.41
CA ILE A 147 4.84 8.29 -3.25
C ILE A 147 5.84 9.31 -3.76
N THR A 148 5.58 9.89 -4.95
CA THR A 148 6.47 10.86 -5.60
C THR A 148 6.53 12.21 -4.91
N THR A 149 5.57 12.51 -4.03
CA THR A 149 5.41 13.84 -3.41
C THR A 149 5.60 13.85 -1.90
N VAL A 150 5.26 12.75 -1.22
CA VAL A 150 5.25 12.67 0.24
C VAL A 150 6.16 11.56 0.76
N VAL A 151 5.99 10.32 0.28
CA VAL A 151 6.70 9.16 0.85
C VAL A 151 8.17 9.18 0.46
N SER A 152 8.47 9.32 -0.81
CA SER A 152 9.84 9.35 -1.36
C SER A 152 9.97 10.44 -2.44
N PRO A 153 9.89 11.73 -2.07
CA PRO A 153 9.97 12.83 -3.02
C PRO A 153 11.35 12.98 -3.65
N ASP A 154 12.34 12.36 -3.06
CA ASP A 154 13.73 12.28 -3.48
C ASP A 154 14.08 10.97 -4.20
N ALA A 155 13.08 10.17 -4.61
CA ALA A 155 13.32 8.96 -5.39
C ALA A 155 14.03 9.27 -6.72
N GLU A 156 14.97 8.41 -7.12
CA GLU A 156 15.75 8.53 -8.35
C GLU A 156 14.88 8.44 -9.60
N GLY A 157 13.82 7.60 -9.56
CA GLY A 157 12.80 7.51 -10.58
C GLY A 157 11.43 7.94 -10.03
N ARG A 158 10.81 8.96 -10.65
CA ARG A 158 9.46 9.40 -10.27
C ARG A 158 8.55 9.39 -11.50
N VAL A 159 7.47 8.64 -11.43
CA VAL A 159 6.55 8.40 -12.55
C VAL A 159 5.12 8.68 -12.11
N LEU A 160 4.41 9.46 -12.89
CA LEU A 160 2.96 9.63 -12.78
C LEU A 160 2.27 8.92 -13.94
N LEU A 161 1.58 7.81 -13.64
CA LEU A 161 0.80 7.10 -14.63
C LEU A 161 -0.58 7.72 -14.79
N THR A 162 -0.96 7.98 -16.02
CA THR A 162 -2.29 8.50 -16.37
C THR A 162 -2.94 7.62 -17.44
N ALA A 163 -4.26 7.58 -17.46
CA ALA A 163 -5.05 6.97 -18.54
C ALA A 163 -6.39 7.69 -18.64
N ARG A 164 -6.99 7.67 -19.83
CA ARG A 164 -8.34 8.21 -20.04
C ARG A 164 -9.34 7.52 -19.11
N GLU A 165 -10.33 8.28 -18.66
CA GLU A 165 -11.28 7.78 -17.65
C GLU A 165 -12.05 6.55 -18.13
N GLU A 166 -12.45 6.52 -19.38
CA GLU A 166 -13.14 5.38 -20.01
C GLU A 166 -12.31 4.08 -19.89
N VAL A 167 -10.99 4.18 -20.13
CA VAL A 167 -10.07 3.05 -20.02
C VAL A 167 -9.93 2.59 -18.55
N ARG A 168 -9.91 3.54 -17.62
CA ARG A 168 -9.82 3.23 -16.17
C ARG A 168 -11.08 2.55 -15.67
N GLN A 169 -12.26 3.02 -16.11
CA GLN A 169 -13.54 2.43 -15.75
C GLN A 169 -13.68 1.00 -16.30
N ALA A 170 -13.35 0.77 -17.56
CA ALA A 170 -13.39 -0.55 -18.19
C ALA A 170 -12.48 -1.57 -17.47
N ARG A 171 -11.28 -1.14 -17.03
CA ARG A 171 -10.36 -2.00 -16.25
C ARG A 171 -10.87 -2.28 -14.85
N ARG A 172 -11.58 -1.35 -14.21
CA ARG A 172 -12.18 -1.55 -12.88
C ARG A 172 -13.31 -2.56 -12.90
N THR A 173 -14.18 -2.49 -13.91
CA THR A 173 -15.28 -3.45 -14.09
C THR A 173 -14.75 -4.84 -14.45
N GLY A 174 -13.66 -4.96 -15.17
CA GLY A 174 -13.00 -6.22 -15.46
C GLY A 174 -12.20 -6.84 -14.29
N GLN A 175 -11.90 -6.05 -13.25
CA GLN A 175 -11.26 -6.52 -12.02
C GLN A 175 -12.27 -6.93 -10.93
N ALA A 176 -13.55 -6.66 -11.15
CA ALA A 176 -14.64 -6.98 -10.22
C ALA A 176 -15.41 -8.25 -10.59
N VAL A 177 -14.87 -9.07 -11.51
CA VAL A 177 -15.44 -10.37 -11.93
C VAL A 177 -14.54 -11.49 -11.47
#